data_4b0627059234e15f6d85f76713e9db87
#
_entry.id   4b0627059234e15f6d85f76713e9db87
#
_cell.length_a   1.000
_cell.length_b   1.000
_cell.length_c   1.000
_cell.angle_alpha   90.00
_cell.angle_beta   90.00
_cell.angle_gamma   90.00
#
_symmetry.space_group_name_H-M   'P 1'
#
loop_
_entity.id
_entity.type
_entity.pdbx_description
1 polymer ?
#
loop_
_entity_poly.entity_id
_entity_poly.type
_entity_poly.pdbx_seq_one_letter_code
_entity_poly.pdbx_strand_id
1 'polypeptide(L)'
;MNGLMRDWGWPVICGVLLALVLVKSYPEILGASADTPVLPVLDVAPLKDKDSNQHSSYRLAVQRAAPAVASVYTSKRPANPLDTTTIPNPSTGDYADTIPSPTQRDSSLGSAVILSPDGYLLTNNHVIAGAQEILVALRDGRQTLATLVGTDPETDLAVLKIELNDLPSISISGAREQAVGDVVLAIGNPFGLGQTVTMGIVSATGRNQLGLNTYEDFIQTDAAINQGNSGGALIDTSGNLVGINTAIFSQSGGSQGIGFAIPVKLATEVMQDIIEHGRVVRGWLGVEVQPFTAELAKTVGVDTDTGLVISGLYRDGPASQAGLLPGDVILRIDGTPAATGRQSMNQVARVHPGETVTMDIMRDGKPMSFEAAVGVRPNFRP
;
A
#
# COMPACT_ATOMS: atom_id res chain seq x y z
N MET A 1 -11.56 -7.73 104.96
CA MET A 1 -10.96 -7.33 103.67
C MET A 1 -11.46 -8.16 102.53
N ASN A 2 -12.69 -8.61 102.43
CA ASN A 2 -13.12 -9.55 101.34
C ASN A 2 -14.30 -9.05 100.49
N GLY A 3 -14.76 -7.80 100.64
CA GLY A 3 -15.87 -7.28 99.83
C GLY A 3 -15.47 -6.47 98.63
N LEU A 4 -14.35 -5.76 98.69
CA LEU A 4 -13.93 -4.81 97.61
C LEU A 4 -13.45 -5.48 96.37
N MET A 5 -12.91 -6.71 96.39
CA MET A 5 -12.44 -7.44 95.24
C MET A 5 -13.54 -8.06 94.40
N ARG A 6 -14.71 -8.27 94.91
CA ARG A 6 -15.82 -8.95 94.22
C ARG A 6 -16.61 -7.97 93.37
N ASP A 7 -16.71 -6.71 93.81
CA ASP A 7 -17.55 -5.70 93.15
C ASP A 7 -16.79 -4.93 92.05
N TRP A 8 -15.45 -4.88 92.07
CA TRP A 8 -14.63 -4.18 91.09
C TRP A 8 -13.87 -5.09 90.17
N GLY A 9 -13.73 -6.38 90.44
CA GLY A 9 -13.01 -7.36 89.60
C GLY A 9 -13.64 -7.52 88.24
N TRP A 10 -14.93 -7.63 88.18
CA TRP A 10 -15.66 -7.87 86.94
C TRP A 10 -15.63 -6.68 85.92
N PRO A 11 -15.87 -5.44 86.37
CA PRO A 11 -15.74 -4.26 85.53
C PRO A 11 -14.32 -4.08 84.94
N VAL A 12 -13.30 -4.34 85.79
CA VAL A 12 -11.90 -4.25 85.33
C VAL A 12 -11.58 -5.29 84.25
N ILE A 13 -12.03 -6.56 84.40
CA ILE A 13 -11.86 -7.58 83.46
C ILE A 13 -12.60 -7.24 82.14
N CYS A 14 -13.83 -6.73 82.26
CA CYS A 14 -14.58 -6.30 81.06
C CYS A 14 -13.92 -5.11 80.39
N GLY A 15 -13.34 -4.15 81.12
CA GLY A 15 -12.60 -3.03 80.57
C GLY A 15 -11.34 -3.45 79.82
N VAL A 16 -10.57 -4.40 80.38
CA VAL A 16 -9.38 -4.95 79.76
C VAL A 16 -9.75 -5.75 78.53
N LEU A 17 -10.80 -6.57 78.53
CA LEU A 17 -11.26 -7.31 77.38
C LEU A 17 -11.76 -6.38 76.25
N LEU A 18 -12.51 -5.31 76.66
CA LEU A 18 -12.95 -4.31 75.68
C LEU A 18 -11.78 -3.56 75.05
N ALA A 19 -10.79 -3.19 75.89
CA ALA A 19 -9.58 -2.55 75.37
C ALA A 19 -8.79 -3.47 74.40
N LEU A 20 -8.67 -4.78 74.75
CA LEU A 20 -8.04 -5.76 73.84
C LEU A 20 -8.81 -5.98 72.52
N VAL A 21 -10.15 -5.96 72.61
CA VAL A 21 -10.97 -6.05 71.37
C VAL A 21 -10.82 -4.79 70.52
N LEU A 22 -10.82 -3.60 71.16
CA LEU A 22 -10.64 -2.32 70.46
C LEU A 22 -9.26 -2.24 69.80
N VAL A 23 -8.19 -2.63 70.49
CA VAL A 23 -6.82 -2.68 69.92
C VAL A 23 -6.72 -3.67 68.79
N LYS A 24 -7.40 -4.81 68.89
CA LYS A 24 -7.38 -5.80 67.80
C LYS A 24 -8.26 -5.42 66.63
N SER A 25 -9.35 -4.70 66.85
CA SER A 25 -10.30 -4.27 65.81
C SER A 25 -9.90 -2.95 65.14
N TYR A 26 -9.14 -2.11 65.84
CA TYR A 26 -8.67 -0.80 65.37
C TYR A 26 -7.17 -0.62 65.64
N PRO A 27 -6.30 -1.34 64.97
CA PRO A 27 -4.86 -1.25 65.20
C PRO A 27 -4.29 0.18 64.99
N GLU A 28 -5.02 1.02 64.27
CA GLU A 28 -4.65 2.43 64.04
C GLU A 28 -4.62 3.28 65.33
N ILE A 29 -5.34 2.87 66.43
CA ILE A 29 -5.37 3.61 67.71
C ILE A 29 -4.02 3.55 68.42
N LEU A 30 -3.18 2.57 68.17
CA LEU A 30 -1.86 2.42 68.76
C LEU A 30 -0.74 3.00 67.90
N GLY A 31 -1.04 3.74 66.83
CA GLY A 31 -0.03 4.32 65.96
C GLY A 31 0.77 3.24 65.20
N ALA A 32 0.22 2.01 65.02
CA ALA A 32 0.73 1.08 64.06
C ALA A 32 0.53 1.72 62.68
N SER A 33 1.59 2.31 62.14
CA SER A 33 1.61 2.82 60.77
C SER A 33 1.14 1.67 59.89
N ALA A 34 0.00 1.85 59.21
CA ALA A 34 -0.34 0.96 58.11
C ALA A 34 0.87 0.93 57.18
N ASP A 35 1.42 -0.25 56.89
CA ASP A 35 2.43 -0.43 55.88
C ASP A 35 1.85 0.16 54.59
N THR A 36 2.19 1.42 54.31
CA THR A 36 1.90 2.00 53.00
C THR A 36 2.59 1.11 51.97
N PRO A 37 1.86 0.56 51.01
CA PRO A 37 2.49 -0.28 49.98
C PRO A 37 3.55 0.56 49.31
N VAL A 38 4.81 0.16 49.47
CA VAL A 38 5.95 0.77 48.79
C VAL A 38 5.75 0.45 47.31
N LEU A 39 5.29 1.44 46.53
CA LEU A 39 5.21 1.30 45.06
C LEU A 39 6.60 0.96 44.54
N PRO A 40 6.71 -0.02 43.62
CA PRO A 40 7.99 -0.36 43.04
C PRO A 40 8.55 0.88 42.31
N VAL A 41 9.76 1.25 42.65
CA VAL A 41 10.49 2.31 41.93
C VAL A 41 10.74 1.76 40.53
N LEU A 42 10.02 2.27 39.54
CA LEU A 42 10.25 1.96 38.14
C LEU A 42 11.59 2.60 37.75
N ASP A 43 12.55 1.77 37.35
CA ASP A 43 13.82 2.23 36.77
C ASP A 43 13.54 2.80 35.39
N VAL A 44 13.35 4.12 35.33
CA VAL A 44 13.16 4.85 34.06
C VAL A 44 14.56 5.13 33.50
N ALA A 45 14.92 4.43 32.42
CA ALA A 45 16.16 4.66 31.73
C ALA A 45 16.32 6.15 31.40
N PRO A 46 17.48 6.77 31.68
CA PRO A 46 17.71 8.16 31.36
C PRO A 46 17.59 8.38 29.86
N LEU A 47 16.92 9.49 29.47
CA LEU A 47 16.85 9.93 28.07
C LEU A 47 18.28 10.11 27.57
N LYS A 48 18.75 9.17 26.74
CA LYS A 48 20.06 9.29 26.11
C LYS A 48 20.05 10.53 25.21
N ASP A 49 21.00 11.41 25.45
CA ASP A 49 21.28 12.56 24.62
C ASP A 49 21.61 12.13 23.16
N LYS A 50 21.33 13.02 22.24
CA LYS A 50 21.12 12.92 20.80
C LYS A 50 22.28 12.41 19.93
N ASP A 51 23.36 11.84 20.43
CA ASP A 51 24.60 11.59 19.66
C ASP A 51 24.95 10.13 19.39
N SER A 52 23.99 9.21 19.44
CA SER A 52 24.22 7.87 18.90
C SER A 52 23.53 7.70 17.55
N ASN A 53 24.32 7.39 16.52
CA ASN A 53 23.93 7.03 15.15
C ASN A 53 23.05 5.75 15.05
N GLN A 54 22.35 5.38 16.10
CA GLN A 54 21.34 4.33 16.09
C GLN A 54 19.97 4.99 15.99
N HIS A 55 19.25 4.71 14.92
CA HIS A 55 17.89 5.17 14.66
C HIS A 55 16.93 4.62 15.73
N SER A 56 16.93 5.22 16.93
CA SER A 56 15.99 4.88 17.98
C SER A 56 14.57 5.35 17.69
N SER A 57 14.39 6.17 16.65
CA SER A 57 13.08 6.69 16.25
C SER A 57 13.11 7.18 14.79
N TYR A 58 12.06 6.83 14.04
CA TYR A 58 11.84 7.31 12.66
C TYR A 58 11.03 8.61 12.60
N ARG A 59 10.87 9.30 13.74
CA ARG A 59 10.09 10.53 13.84
C ARG A 59 10.49 11.58 12.80
N LEU A 60 11.78 11.75 12.52
CA LEU A 60 12.27 12.74 11.54
C LEU A 60 11.87 12.36 10.11
N ALA A 61 11.93 11.09 9.75
CA ALA A 61 11.47 10.61 8.45
C ALA A 61 9.96 10.89 8.27
N VAL A 62 9.16 10.54 9.29
CA VAL A 62 7.72 10.80 9.30
C VAL A 62 7.41 12.30 9.26
N GLN A 63 8.11 13.13 10.03
CA GLN A 63 7.90 14.59 10.02
C GLN A 63 8.17 15.22 8.65
N ARG A 64 9.10 14.67 7.87
CA ARG A 64 9.39 15.15 6.50
C ARG A 64 8.34 14.70 5.50
N ALA A 65 7.96 13.43 5.52
CA ALA A 65 7.10 12.84 4.49
C ALA A 65 5.60 13.02 4.75
N ALA A 66 5.17 12.92 6.00
CA ALA A 66 3.76 12.91 6.35
C ALA A 66 2.97 14.16 5.91
N PRO A 67 3.52 15.39 5.91
CA PRO A 67 2.78 16.54 5.38
C PRO A 67 2.36 16.40 3.92
N ALA A 68 3.14 15.67 3.11
CA ALA A 68 2.87 15.45 1.69
C ALA A 68 1.91 14.27 1.42
N VAL A 69 1.43 13.58 2.45
CA VAL A 69 0.43 12.51 2.30
C VAL A 69 -0.94 13.06 2.68
N ALA A 70 -1.86 13.06 1.71
CA ALA A 70 -3.22 13.57 1.86
C ALA A 70 -4.23 12.42 1.91
N SER A 71 -5.40 12.67 2.49
CA SER A 71 -6.55 11.78 2.44
C SER A 71 -7.38 12.06 1.19
N VAL A 72 -7.87 11.02 0.54
CA VAL A 72 -8.74 11.11 -0.63
C VAL A 72 -10.10 10.54 -0.29
N TYR A 73 -11.13 11.36 -0.45
CA TYR A 73 -12.53 10.97 -0.29
C TYR A 73 -13.21 11.07 -1.65
N THR A 74 -13.89 10.01 -2.06
CA THR A 74 -14.62 10.00 -3.33
C THR A 74 -16.10 9.81 -3.09
N SER A 75 -16.92 10.50 -3.86
CA SER A 75 -18.37 10.25 -3.89
C SER A 75 -18.76 9.61 -5.22
N LYS A 76 -19.48 8.51 -5.14
CA LYS A 76 -20.07 7.82 -6.30
C LYS A 76 -21.58 8.04 -6.28
N ARG A 77 -22.18 8.31 -7.44
CA ARG A 77 -23.65 8.31 -7.55
C ARG A 77 -24.12 6.84 -7.53
N PRO A 78 -25.19 6.49 -6.80
CA PRO A 78 -25.79 5.16 -6.89
C PRO A 78 -26.05 4.83 -8.36
N ALA A 79 -25.72 3.62 -8.77
CA ALA A 79 -25.81 3.17 -10.17
C ALA A 79 -27.27 3.17 -10.72
N ASN A 80 -28.29 3.33 -9.87
CA ASN A 80 -29.67 3.36 -10.31
C ASN A 80 -30.56 4.22 -9.37
N PRO A 81 -31.19 5.30 -9.88
CA PRO A 81 -32.22 6.02 -9.11
C PRO A 81 -33.48 5.19 -8.85
N LEU A 82 -33.56 3.98 -9.38
CA LEU A 82 -34.73 3.08 -9.32
C LEU A 82 -34.55 1.88 -8.38
N ASP A 83 -33.43 1.76 -7.65
CA ASP A 83 -33.34 0.82 -6.53
C ASP A 83 -34.13 1.35 -5.32
N THR A 84 -35.42 1.49 -5.52
CA THR A 84 -36.42 1.63 -4.47
C THR A 84 -36.58 0.26 -3.82
N THR A 85 -35.96 0.06 -2.66
CA THR A 85 -36.29 -1.08 -1.81
C THR A 85 -37.74 -0.92 -1.36
N THR A 86 -38.66 -1.57 -2.04
CA THR A 86 -40.03 -1.71 -1.59
C THR A 86 -40.05 -2.56 -0.32
N ILE A 87 -40.21 -1.93 0.83
CA ILE A 87 -40.42 -2.63 2.09
C ILE A 87 -41.92 -2.95 2.17
N PRO A 88 -42.29 -4.23 2.27
CA PRO A 88 -43.71 -4.59 2.47
C PRO A 88 -44.15 -4.05 3.83
N ASN A 89 -45.27 -3.33 3.83
CA ASN A 89 -45.90 -2.91 5.09
C ASN A 89 -46.50 -4.16 5.78
N PRO A 90 -46.00 -4.55 6.96
CA PRO A 90 -46.45 -5.78 7.61
C PRO A 90 -47.89 -5.72 8.12
N SER A 91 -48.55 -4.56 8.08
CA SER A 91 -49.92 -4.38 8.63
C SER A 91 -51.01 -4.35 7.58
N THR A 92 -50.74 -4.05 6.32
CA THR A 92 -51.79 -3.87 5.30
C THR A 92 -51.59 -4.68 4.02
N GLY A 93 -50.42 -5.25 3.78
CA GLY A 93 -50.12 -5.99 2.54
C GLY A 93 -49.98 -5.10 1.31
N ASP A 94 -50.20 -3.80 1.42
CA ASP A 94 -50.01 -2.83 0.35
C ASP A 94 -48.56 -2.29 0.37
N TYR A 95 -48.05 -2.00 -0.83
CA TYR A 95 -46.72 -1.35 -0.97
C TYR A 95 -46.85 0.09 -0.52
N ALA A 96 -46.17 0.43 0.60
CA ALA A 96 -46.11 1.80 1.06
C ALA A 96 -45.44 2.68 0.01
N ASP A 97 -45.95 3.91 -0.14
CA ASP A 97 -45.34 4.93 -0.98
C ASP A 97 -43.84 5.04 -0.69
N THR A 98 -43.09 5.03 -1.75
CA THR A 98 -41.63 5.09 -1.78
C THR A 98 -41.12 6.25 -0.95
N ILE A 99 -40.65 5.96 0.26
CA ILE A 99 -39.77 6.91 0.96
C ILE A 99 -38.43 6.81 0.24
N PRO A 100 -37.90 7.88 -0.37
CA PRO A 100 -36.58 7.86 -0.92
C PRO A 100 -35.63 7.53 0.26
N SER A 101 -35.02 6.35 0.21
CA SER A 101 -33.91 6.05 1.12
C SER A 101 -32.90 7.17 0.96
N PRO A 102 -32.40 7.81 2.02
CA PRO A 102 -31.35 8.82 1.88
C PRO A 102 -30.23 8.12 1.12
N THR A 103 -29.98 8.57 -0.09
CA THR A 103 -29.00 8.01 -1.02
C THR A 103 -27.70 7.79 -0.24
N GLN A 104 -27.43 6.54 0.08
CA GLN A 104 -26.18 6.13 0.66
C GLN A 104 -25.14 6.39 -0.43
N ARG A 105 -24.43 7.54 -0.33
CA ARG A 105 -23.32 7.84 -1.20
C ARG A 105 -22.26 6.80 -0.89
N ASP A 106 -22.04 5.90 -1.82
CA ASP A 106 -20.87 5.02 -1.73
C ASP A 106 -19.63 5.92 -1.75
N SER A 107 -19.09 6.19 -0.58
CA SER A 107 -17.87 6.93 -0.42
C SER A 107 -16.70 5.95 -0.31
N SER A 108 -15.73 6.04 -1.19
CA SER A 108 -14.45 5.35 -1.05
C SER A 108 -13.46 6.27 -0.34
N LEU A 109 -12.60 5.66 0.45
CA LEU A 109 -11.53 6.32 1.19
C LEU A 109 -10.19 5.75 0.76
N GLY A 110 -9.23 6.63 0.49
CA GLY A 110 -7.84 6.30 0.19
C GLY A 110 -6.91 7.42 0.61
N SER A 111 -5.71 7.33 0.12
CA SER A 111 -4.65 8.33 0.30
C SER A 111 -4.10 8.79 -1.04
N ALA A 112 -3.36 9.89 -1.03
CA ALA A 112 -2.58 10.37 -2.16
C ALA A 112 -1.27 10.98 -1.68
N VAL A 113 -0.28 11.02 -2.55
CA VAL A 113 1.04 11.62 -2.29
C VAL A 113 1.21 12.85 -3.16
N ILE A 114 1.48 13.99 -2.55
CA ILE A 114 1.79 15.25 -3.23
C ILE A 114 3.24 15.19 -3.70
N LEU A 115 3.46 15.15 -5.02
CA LEU A 115 4.79 15.03 -5.62
C LEU A 115 5.38 16.36 -6.02
N SER A 116 4.55 17.36 -6.27
CA SER A 116 5.05 18.66 -6.70
C SER A 116 4.38 19.81 -5.95
N PRO A 117 5.11 20.93 -5.70
CA PRO A 117 4.53 22.14 -5.11
C PRO A 117 3.40 22.75 -5.95
N ASP A 118 3.37 22.44 -7.25
CA ASP A 118 2.31 22.87 -8.16
C ASP A 118 0.99 22.14 -7.95
N GLY A 119 0.95 21.12 -7.10
CA GLY A 119 -0.28 20.42 -6.73
C GLY A 119 -0.59 19.17 -7.55
N TYR A 120 0.40 18.52 -8.13
CA TYR A 120 0.23 17.19 -8.69
C TYR A 120 0.36 16.13 -7.60
N LEU A 121 -0.61 15.20 -7.58
CA LEU A 121 -0.65 14.07 -6.64
C LEU A 121 -0.74 12.76 -7.40
N LEU A 122 -0.13 11.73 -6.81
CA LEU A 122 -0.37 10.34 -7.18
C LEU A 122 -1.28 9.65 -6.17
N THR A 123 -2.19 8.82 -6.68
CA THR A 123 -3.02 7.88 -5.92
C THR A 123 -3.21 6.61 -6.73
N ASN A 124 -3.93 5.61 -6.20
CA ASN A 124 -4.30 4.46 -6.99
C ASN A 124 -5.55 4.71 -7.83
N ASN A 125 -5.60 4.09 -9.02
CA ASN A 125 -6.75 4.16 -9.89
C ASN A 125 -8.01 3.58 -9.22
N HIS A 126 -7.90 2.45 -8.50
CA HIS A 126 -9.06 1.84 -7.82
C HIS A 126 -9.66 2.73 -6.73
N VAL A 127 -8.88 3.64 -6.12
CA VAL A 127 -9.36 4.61 -5.11
C VAL A 127 -10.35 5.57 -5.74
N ILE A 128 -10.09 6.03 -6.97
CA ILE A 128 -10.87 7.09 -7.63
C ILE A 128 -11.80 6.55 -8.73
N ALA A 129 -11.76 5.26 -9.04
CA ALA A 129 -12.52 4.66 -10.12
C ALA A 129 -14.03 4.85 -9.91
N GLY A 130 -14.70 5.46 -10.91
CA GLY A 130 -16.12 5.78 -10.87
C GLY A 130 -16.50 6.95 -9.95
N ALA A 131 -15.54 7.69 -9.40
CA ALA A 131 -15.80 8.89 -8.63
C ALA A 131 -16.36 10.01 -9.52
N GLN A 132 -17.35 10.72 -9.00
CA GLN A 132 -17.86 11.96 -9.61
C GLN A 132 -17.15 13.18 -9.03
N GLU A 133 -16.84 13.13 -7.74
CA GLU A 133 -16.11 14.16 -7.03
C GLU A 133 -14.99 13.51 -6.24
N ILE A 134 -13.84 14.16 -6.24
CA ILE A 134 -12.65 13.74 -5.51
C ILE A 134 -12.27 14.88 -4.59
N LEU A 135 -12.47 14.69 -3.28
CA LEU A 135 -12.07 15.63 -2.25
C LEU A 135 -10.74 15.20 -1.67
N VAL A 136 -9.77 16.10 -1.67
CA VAL A 136 -8.45 15.92 -1.06
C VAL A 136 -8.39 16.72 0.23
N ALA A 137 -8.05 16.06 1.33
CA ALA A 137 -7.83 16.69 2.64
C ALA A 137 -6.36 16.54 3.04
N LEU A 138 -5.71 17.68 3.28
CA LEU A 138 -4.32 17.76 3.71
C LEU A 138 -4.21 17.56 5.23
N ARG A 139 -3.02 17.20 5.68
CA ARG A 139 -2.73 17.01 7.11
C ARG A 139 -2.94 18.27 7.96
N ASP A 140 -2.76 19.46 7.39
CA ASP A 140 -2.94 20.74 8.06
C ASP A 140 -4.41 21.20 8.18
N GLY A 141 -5.35 20.37 7.67
CA GLY A 141 -6.79 20.61 7.72
C GLY A 141 -7.35 21.31 6.48
N ARG A 142 -6.52 21.77 5.54
CA ARG A 142 -6.99 22.32 4.26
C ARG A 142 -7.65 21.21 3.43
N GLN A 143 -8.73 21.56 2.74
CA GLN A 143 -9.46 20.65 1.86
C GLN A 143 -9.77 21.34 0.53
N THR A 144 -9.74 20.58 -0.55
CA THR A 144 -10.08 21.07 -1.88
C THR A 144 -10.56 19.95 -2.78
N LEU A 145 -11.33 20.27 -3.81
CA LEU A 145 -11.65 19.33 -4.87
C LEU A 145 -10.43 19.15 -5.77
N ALA A 146 -10.17 17.92 -6.16
CA ALA A 146 -9.12 17.59 -7.10
C ALA A 146 -9.69 17.37 -8.49
N THR A 147 -8.93 17.80 -9.50
CA THR A 147 -9.19 17.49 -10.91
C THR A 147 -8.41 16.23 -11.28
N LEU A 148 -9.08 15.29 -11.97
CA LEU A 148 -8.42 14.14 -12.54
C LEU A 148 -7.64 14.56 -13.79
N VAL A 149 -6.31 14.36 -13.77
CA VAL A 149 -5.43 14.60 -14.94
C VAL A 149 -5.46 13.40 -15.87
N GLY A 150 -5.36 12.20 -15.31
CA GLY A 150 -5.49 10.95 -16.06
C GLY A 150 -5.28 9.72 -15.17
N THR A 151 -5.54 8.56 -15.77
CA THR A 151 -5.42 7.27 -15.08
C THR A 151 -4.65 6.26 -15.90
N ASP A 152 -4.05 5.33 -15.21
CA ASP A 152 -3.49 4.11 -15.76
C ASP A 152 -4.01 2.89 -15.01
N PRO A 153 -5.10 2.28 -15.47
CA PRO A 153 -5.66 1.07 -14.84
C PRO A 153 -4.70 -0.12 -14.89
N GLU A 154 -3.75 -0.14 -15.83
CA GLU A 154 -2.84 -1.27 -16.02
C GLU A 154 -1.73 -1.33 -14.97
N THR A 155 -1.37 -0.21 -14.33
CA THR A 155 -0.48 -0.13 -13.16
C THR A 155 -1.22 0.22 -11.89
N ASP A 156 -2.54 0.48 -11.96
CA ASP A 156 -3.36 0.95 -10.85
C ASP A 156 -2.92 2.32 -10.30
N LEU A 157 -2.56 3.27 -11.18
CA LEU A 157 -2.18 4.62 -10.82
C LEU A 157 -3.15 5.66 -11.38
N ALA A 158 -3.27 6.79 -10.68
CA ALA A 158 -4.00 7.97 -11.12
C ALA A 158 -3.27 9.24 -10.71
N VAL A 159 -3.30 10.25 -11.59
CA VAL A 159 -2.74 11.58 -11.36
C VAL A 159 -3.86 12.55 -11.11
N LEU A 160 -3.78 13.24 -9.99
CA LEU A 160 -4.71 14.29 -9.57
C LEU A 160 -4.00 15.64 -9.57
N LYS A 161 -4.78 16.71 -9.72
CA LYS A 161 -4.32 18.11 -9.59
C LYS A 161 -5.18 18.85 -8.60
N ILE A 162 -4.56 19.56 -7.67
CA ILE A 162 -5.23 20.46 -6.74
C ILE A 162 -4.69 21.88 -6.88
N GLU A 163 -5.56 22.87 -6.65
CA GLU A 163 -5.25 24.29 -6.74
C GLU A 163 -5.16 24.87 -5.32
N LEU A 164 -4.03 24.66 -4.66
CA LEU A 164 -3.70 25.24 -3.37
C LEU A 164 -2.25 25.76 -3.39
N ASN A 165 -2.00 26.83 -2.65
CA ASN A 165 -0.66 27.38 -2.47
C ASN A 165 0.09 26.69 -1.32
N ASP A 166 1.41 26.86 -1.29
CA ASP A 166 2.29 26.37 -0.23
C ASP A 166 2.06 24.88 0.09
N LEU A 167 2.06 24.06 -0.95
CA LEU A 167 1.88 22.63 -0.83
C LEU A 167 3.19 21.95 -0.42
N PRO A 168 3.15 21.09 0.61
CA PRO A 168 4.28 20.24 0.92
C PRO A 168 4.42 19.17 -0.18
N SER A 169 5.63 18.98 -0.71
CA SER A 169 5.92 17.89 -1.64
C SER A 169 6.88 16.91 -1.01
N ILE A 170 6.73 15.62 -1.36
CA ILE A 170 7.61 14.58 -0.86
C ILE A 170 8.91 14.54 -1.68
N SER A 171 10.02 14.28 -1.02
CA SER A 171 11.28 13.97 -1.71
C SER A 171 11.24 12.54 -2.24
N ILE A 172 11.73 12.34 -3.45
CA ILE A 172 11.82 11.01 -4.08
C ILE A 172 13.17 10.40 -3.73
N SER A 173 13.19 9.09 -3.40
CA SER A 173 14.44 8.35 -3.22
C SER A 173 15.25 8.41 -4.52
N GLY A 174 16.53 8.80 -4.40
CA GLY A 174 17.44 8.92 -5.56
C GLY A 174 17.76 7.54 -6.19
N ALA A 175 18.89 7.49 -6.92
CA ALA A 175 19.28 6.34 -7.73
C ALA A 175 19.48 4.98 -7.00
N ARG A 176 19.41 4.94 -5.66
CA ARG A 176 19.51 3.68 -4.91
C ARG A 176 18.17 2.94 -4.96
N GLU A 177 18.17 1.82 -5.66
CA GLU A 177 17.06 0.87 -5.60
C GLU A 177 16.95 0.26 -4.19
N GLN A 178 15.72 0.01 -3.74
CA GLN A 178 15.47 -0.61 -2.45
C GLN A 178 15.89 -2.08 -2.48
N ALA A 179 16.58 -2.51 -1.44
CA ALA A 179 17.02 -3.89 -1.28
C ALA A 179 16.18 -4.61 -0.23
N VAL A 180 16.09 -5.93 -0.35
CA VAL A 180 15.45 -6.78 0.66
C VAL A 180 16.16 -6.58 2.00
N GLY A 181 15.36 -6.32 3.05
CA GLY A 181 15.83 -6.00 4.39
C GLY A 181 15.92 -4.49 4.71
N ASP A 182 15.81 -3.61 3.72
CA ASP A 182 15.72 -2.16 3.98
C ASP A 182 14.45 -1.84 4.78
N VAL A 183 14.58 -1.03 5.85
CA VAL A 183 13.44 -0.59 6.65
C VAL A 183 12.61 0.42 5.88
N VAL A 184 11.31 0.24 5.87
CA VAL A 184 10.34 1.13 5.22
C VAL A 184 9.18 1.46 6.15
N LEU A 185 8.57 2.62 5.91
CA LEU A 185 7.41 3.11 6.64
C LEU A 185 6.27 3.35 5.64
N ALA A 186 5.10 2.77 5.90
CA ALA A 186 3.90 3.05 5.11
C ALA A 186 3.07 4.14 5.79
N ILE A 187 2.72 5.20 5.05
CA ILE A 187 1.94 6.34 5.52
C ILE A 187 0.65 6.42 4.71
N GLY A 188 -0.48 6.56 5.40
CA GLY A 188 -1.78 6.72 4.78
C GLY A 188 -2.85 7.08 5.81
N ASN A 189 -4.13 7.02 5.42
CA ASN A 189 -5.27 7.28 6.32
C ASN A 189 -6.21 6.06 6.37
N PRO A 190 -5.81 4.99 7.09
CA PRO A 190 -6.63 3.79 7.16
C PRO A 190 -7.96 4.11 7.88
N PHE A 191 -9.06 3.64 7.29
CA PHE A 191 -10.42 3.76 7.84
C PHE A 191 -10.89 5.19 8.14
N GLY A 192 -10.20 6.23 7.64
CA GLY A 192 -10.56 7.63 7.93
C GLY A 192 -10.30 8.08 9.38
N LEU A 193 -9.55 7.31 10.14
CA LEU A 193 -9.23 7.61 11.55
C LEU A 193 -8.14 8.67 11.72
N GLY A 194 -7.61 9.19 10.62
CA GLY A 194 -6.49 10.10 10.58
C GLY A 194 -5.23 9.43 10.04
N GLN A 195 -4.22 10.25 9.76
CA GLN A 195 -2.97 9.77 9.21
C GLN A 195 -2.28 8.78 10.15
N THR A 196 -1.95 7.61 9.64
CA THR A 196 -1.31 6.50 10.37
C THR A 196 -0.01 6.12 9.70
N VAL A 197 0.96 5.69 10.50
CA VAL A 197 2.26 5.21 10.04
C VAL A 197 2.46 3.79 10.56
N THR A 198 2.79 2.88 9.68
CA THR A 198 3.22 1.52 10.02
C THR A 198 4.65 1.30 9.56
N MET A 199 5.36 0.36 10.18
CA MET A 199 6.77 0.07 9.91
C MET A 199 6.92 -1.40 9.53
N GLY A 200 7.83 -1.65 8.61
CA GLY A 200 8.27 -2.98 8.20
C GLY A 200 9.57 -2.91 7.42
N ILE A 201 9.84 -3.93 6.64
CA ILE A 201 10.99 -4.02 5.75
C ILE A 201 10.53 -4.28 4.31
N VAL A 202 11.42 -4.06 3.36
CA VAL A 202 11.31 -4.60 2.02
C VAL A 202 11.50 -6.12 2.11
N SER A 203 10.43 -6.88 1.92
CA SER A 203 10.45 -8.36 1.98
C SER A 203 10.86 -8.97 0.63
N ALA A 204 10.54 -8.30 -0.48
CA ALA A 204 10.97 -8.66 -1.83
C ALA A 204 10.83 -7.47 -2.78
N THR A 205 11.54 -7.51 -3.90
CA THR A 205 11.40 -6.57 -5.02
C THR A 205 11.06 -7.32 -6.30
N GLY A 206 10.53 -6.62 -7.32
CA GLY A 206 10.21 -7.23 -8.60
C GLY A 206 9.08 -8.26 -8.55
N ARG A 207 8.19 -8.19 -7.56
CA ARG A 207 7.06 -9.10 -7.47
C ARG A 207 6.10 -8.88 -8.64
N ASN A 208 5.89 -9.94 -9.38
CA ASN A 208 4.99 -9.99 -10.53
C ASN A 208 4.26 -11.34 -10.55
N GLN A 209 3.34 -11.55 -11.49
CA GLN A 209 2.50 -12.74 -11.60
C GLN A 209 1.52 -12.93 -10.43
N LEU A 210 1.15 -11.83 -9.76
CA LEU A 210 0.15 -11.84 -8.70
C LEU A 210 -1.29 -11.77 -9.27
N GLY A 211 -1.44 -11.33 -10.52
CA GLY A 211 -2.73 -11.16 -11.18
C GLY A 211 -3.52 -9.95 -10.69
N LEU A 212 -2.85 -9.01 -10.04
CA LEU A 212 -3.46 -7.77 -9.54
C LEU A 212 -3.60 -6.74 -10.64
N ASN A 213 -2.53 -6.55 -11.43
CA ASN A 213 -2.45 -5.56 -12.50
C ASN A 213 -1.89 -6.18 -13.80
N THR A 214 -2.07 -5.49 -14.92
CA THR A 214 -1.45 -5.90 -16.19
C THR A 214 0.06 -5.77 -16.13
N TYR A 215 0.56 -4.65 -15.59
CA TYR A 215 1.99 -4.41 -15.36
C TYR A 215 2.27 -4.47 -13.86
N GLU A 216 3.02 -5.46 -13.46
CA GLU A 216 3.37 -5.73 -12.07
C GLU A 216 4.89 -5.70 -11.88
N ASP A 217 5.34 -4.88 -10.95
CA ASP A 217 6.74 -4.78 -10.52
C ASP A 217 6.74 -4.26 -9.08
N PHE A 218 6.10 -5.03 -8.17
CA PHE A 218 5.83 -4.52 -6.83
C PHE A 218 7.01 -4.68 -5.87
N ILE A 219 7.12 -3.71 -4.96
CA ILE A 219 7.84 -3.85 -3.71
C ILE A 219 6.90 -4.58 -2.74
N GLN A 220 7.32 -5.73 -2.20
CA GLN A 220 6.63 -6.42 -1.13
C GLN A 220 7.16 -5.94 0.22
N THR A 221 6.27 -5.67 1.17
CA THR A 221 6.61 -5.27 2.55
C THR A 221 5.72 -5.94 3.58
N ASP A 222 6.21 -6.12 4.78
CA ASP A 222 5.44 -6.55 5.95
C ASP A 222 4.92 -5.38 6.79
N ALA A 223 5.24 -4.13 6.41
CA ALA A 223 4.56 -2.95 6.95
C ALA A 223 3.04 -3.11 6.76
N ALA A 224 2.27 -2.92 7.81
CA ALA A 224 0.82 -3.15 7.76
C ALA A 224 0.14 -2.16 6.81
N ILE A 225 -0.34 -2.65 5.68
CA ILE A 225 -1.17 -1.92 4.71
C ILE A 225 -2.61 -2.39 4.91
N ASN A 226 -3.54 -1.47 5.05
CA ASN A 226 -4.97 -1.72 5.20
C ASN A 226 -5.76 -0.78 4.28
N GLN A 227 -7.05 -1.02 4.16
CA GLN A 227 -7.95 -0.15 3.40
C GLN A 227 -7.82 1.31 3.88
N GLY A 228 -7.61 2.25 2.94
CA GLY A 228 -7.33 3.66 3.18
C GLY A 228 -5.84 4.02 3.10
N ASN A 229 -4.90 3.08 3.25
CA ASN A 229 -3.48 3.32 2.97
C ASN A 229 -3.18 3.30 1.46
N SER A 230 -4.05 2.71 0.64
CA SER A 230 -3.91 2.68 -0.82
C SER A 230 -3.79 4.09 -1.37
N GLY A 231 -2.83 4.32 -2.26
CA GLY A 231 -2.45 5.63 -2.79
C GLY A 231 -1.51 6.43 -1.88
N GLY A 232 -1.27 5.99 -0.64
CA GLY A 232 -0.34 6.60 0.31
C GLY A 232 1.13 6.27 0.02
N ALA A 233 2.01 6.82 0.83
CA ALA A 233 3.45 6.71 0.64
C ALA A 233 4.04 5.47 1.33
N LEU A 234 4.91 4.75 0.64
CA LEU A 234 5.96 3.93 1.24
C LEU A 234 7.25 4.76 1.22
N ILE A 235 7.87 4.98 2.38
CA ILE A 235 9.07 5.83 2.50
C ILE A 235 10.24 5.07 3.11
N ASP A 236 11.46 5.54 2.83
CA ASP A 236 12.68 5.09 3.49
C ASP A 236 12.85 5.72 4.88
N THR A 237 13.91 5.33 5.60
CA THR A 237 14.25 5.85 6.93
C THR A 237 14.70 7.32 6.93
N SER A 238 14.91 7.92 5.76
CA SER A 238 15.24 9.34 5.58
C SER A 238 14.01 10.19 5.26
N GLY A 239 12.86 9.55 4.99
CA GLY A 239 11.60 10.22 4.64
C GLY A 239 11.42 10.44 3.13
N ASN A 240 12.22 9.76 2.29
CA ASN A 240 12.04 9.83 0.84
C ASN A 240 11.03 8.77 0.38
N LEU A 241 10.26 9.11 -0.64
CA LEU A 241 9.31 8.20 -1.27
C LEU A 241 10.05 7.07 -1.99
N VAL A 242 9.70 5.83 -1.71
CA VAL A 242 10.21 4.63 -2.38
C VAL A 242 9.12 3.89 -3.16
N GLY A 243 7.85 4.15 -2.84
CA GLY A 243 6.72 3.55 -3.57
C GLY A 243 5.37 4.12 -3.16
N ILE A 244 4.34 3.75 -3.93
CA ILE A 244 2.93 4.06 -3.65
C ILE A 244 2.26 2.78 -3.13
N ASN A 245 1.74 2.81 -1.90
CA ASN A 245 1.02 1.68 -1.32
C ASN A 245 -0.21 1.36 -2.19
N THR A 246 -0.46 0.09 -2.51
CA THR A 246 -1.57 -0.26 -3.41
C THR A 246 -2.45 -1.38 -2.88
N ALA A 247 -1.90 -2.57 -2.65
CA ALA A 247 -2.68 -3.76 -2.39
C ALA A 247 -2.14 -4.57 -1.21
N ILE A 248 -2.98 -5.48 -0.71
CA ILE A 248 -2.59 -6.52 0.23
C ILE A 248 -2.95 -7.89 -0.34
N PHE A 249 -2.16 -8.90 -0.02
CA PHE A 249 -2.57 -10.27 -0.20
C PHE A 249 -3.26 -10.74 1.09
N SER A 250 -4.60 -10.82 1.05
CA SER A 250 -5.38 -11.12 2.25
C SER A 250 -6.68 -11.85 1.91
N GLN A 251 -6.99 -12.88 2.66
CA GLN A 251 -8.27 -13.59 2.58
C GLN A 251 -9.36 -12.93 3.44
N SER A 252 -8.97 -12.17 4.45
CA SER A 252 -9.88 -11.53 5.43
C SER A 252 -10.10 -10.04 5.19
N GLY A 253 -9.39 -9.42 4.21
CA GLY A 253 -9.45 -7.99 3.92
C GLY A 253 -8.57 -7.10 4.81
N GLY A 254 -7.93 -7.65 5.85
CA GLY A 254 -6.95 -6.95 6.69
C GLY A 254 -5.51 -7.39 6.41
N SER A 255 -4.53 -6.60 6.88
CA SER A 255 -3.11 -6.93 6.72
C SER A 255 -2.75 -8.24 7.40
N GLN A 256 -2.05 -9.11 6.66
CA GLN A 256 -1.48 -10.37 7.14
C GLN A 256 0.06 -10.38 7.02
N GLY A 257 0.69 -9.20 7.00
CA GLY A 257 2.14 -9.05 6.81
C GLY A 257 2.59 -9.22 5.36
N ILE A 258 1.67 -9.13 4.39
CA ILE A 258 1.99 -9.17 2.95
C ILE A 258 1.29 -7.99 2.30
N GLY A 259 2.03 -6.89 2.17
CA GLY A 259 1.61 -5.67 1.49
C GLY A 259 2.44 -5.42 0.24
N PHE A 260 1.89 -4.64 -0.69
CA PHE A 260 2.52 -4.30 -1.96
C PHE A 260 2.50 -2.80 -2.19
N ALA A 261 3.59 -2.29 -2.75
CA ALA A 261 3.69 -0.91 -3.22
C ALA A 261 4.25 -0.88 -4.64
N ILE A 262 3.76 0.07 -5.43
CA ILE A 262 4.25 0.36 -6.77
C ILE A 262 5.55 1.15 -6.61
N PRO A 263 6.70 0.73 -7.20
CA PRO A 263 7.97 1.44 -7.06
C PRO A 263 7.86 2.89 -7.54
N VAL A 264 8.51 3.81 -6.84
CA VAL A 264 8.46 5.25 -7.16
C VAL A 264 8.94 5.54 -8.58
N LYS A 265 9.93 4.81 -9.08
CA LYS A 265 10.43 4.97 -10.45
C LYS A 265 9.30 4.74 -11.46
N LEU A 266 8.59 3.61 -11.38
CA LEU A 266 7.45 3.33 -12.24
C LEU A 266 6.33 4.36 -12.06
N ALA A 267 6.06 4.76 -10.81
CA ALA A 267 5.01 5.72 -10.51
C ALA A 267 5.28 7.12 -11.11
N THR A 268 6.54 7.56 -11.10
CA THR A 268 6.93 8.85 -11.71
C THR A 268 6.96 8.81 -13.24
N GLU A 269 7.40 7.71 -13.84
CA GLU A 269 7.32 7.50 -15.29
C GLU A 269 5.85 7.56 -15.78
N VAL A 270 4.95 6.85 -15.12
CA VAL A 270 3.50 6.88 -15.41
C VAL A 270 2.91 8.28 -15.23
N MET A 271 3.28 8.98 -14.16
CA MET A 271 2.81 10.35 -13.92
C MET A 271 3.26 11.31 -15.02
N GLN A 272 4.52 11.22 -15.45
CA GLN A 272 5.06 12.06 -16.50
C GLN A 272 4.33 11.83 -17.82
N ASP A 273 4.15 10.58 -18.23
CA ASP A 273 3.39 10.22 -19.43
C ASP A 273 1.96 10.77 -19.41
N ILE A 274 1.28 10.65 -18.25
CA ILE A 274 -0.09 11.15 -18.10
C ILE A 274 -0.13 12.66 -18.21
N ILE A 275 0.84 13.40 -17.63
CA ILE A 275 0.89 14.87 -17.70
C ILE A 275 1.19 15.34 -19.13
N GLU A 276 2.16 14.70 -19.82
CA GLU A 276 2.62 15.12 -21.13
C GLU A 276 1.69 14.68 -22.25
N HIS A 277 1.12 13.46 -22.16
CA HIS A 277 0.38 12.84 -23.24
C HIS A 277 -1.11 12.56 -22.91
N GLY A 278 -1.56 12.84 -21.68
CA GLY A 278 -2.91 12.52 -21.20
C GLY A 278 -3.15 11.02 -20.94
N ARG A 279 -2.17 10.18 -21.21
CA ARG A 279 -2.21 8.72 -21.06
C ARG A 279 -0.82 8.13 -21.03
N VAL A 280 -0.67 6.93 -20.48
CA VAL A 280 0.59 6.17 -20.56
C VAL A 280 0.78 5.61 -21.96
N VAL A 281 1.98 5.83 -22.50
CA VAL A 281 2.40 5.34 -23.82
C VAL A 281 3.36 4.19 -23.63
N ARG A 282 2.91 2.96 -23.93
CA ARG A 282 3.71 1.74 -23.74
C ARG A 282 4.24 1.20 -25.04
N GLY A 283 5.51 0.79 -24.99
CA GLY A 283 6.12 0.03 -26.06
C GLY A 283 5.44 -1.33 -26.26
N TRP A 284 5.42 -1.79 -27.49
CA TRP A 284 4.78 -3.03 -27.89
C TRP A 284 5.49 -3.66 -29.10
N LEU A 285 5.64 -5.00 -29.05
CA LEU A 285 6.23 -5.76 -30.16
C LEU A 285 5.22 -6.60 -30.94
N GLY A 286 4.05 -6.88 -30.36
CA GLY A 286 3.03 -7.70 -31.01
C GLY A 286 3.38 -9.18 -31.04
N VAL A 287 3.91 -9.70 -29.94
CA VAL A 287 4.22 -11.13 -29.77
C VAL A 287 3.33 -11.74 -28.67
N GLU A 288 2.91 -12.97 -28.88
CA GLU A 288 2.40 -13.85 -27.85
C GLU A 288 3.47 -14.87 -27.50
N VAL A 289 3.77 -15.05 -26.23
CA VAL A 289 4.87 -15.91 -25.78
C VAL A 289 4.42 -16.91 -24.72
N GLN A 290 5.09 -18.05 -24.71
CA GLN A 290 4.95 -19.10 -23.69
C GLN A 290 6.32 -19.43 -23.12
N PRO A 291 6.41 -19.89 -21.84
CA PRO A 291 7.67 -20.34 -21.28
C PRO A 291 8.28 -21.48 -22.09
N PHE A 292 9.58 -21.38 -22.37
CA PHE A 292 10.36 -22.45 -23.00
C PHE A 292 10.77 -23.45 -21.90
N THR A 293 10.18 -24.64 -21.92
CA THR A 293 10.41 -25.65 -20.89
C THR A 293 11.52 -26.61 -21.30
N ALA A 294 12.17 -27.25 -20.33
CA ALA A 294 13.20 -28.27 -20.57
C ALA A 294 12.67 -29.45 -21.42
N GLU A 295 11.37 -29.74 -21.37
CA GLU A 295 10.74 -30.76 -22.21
C GLU A 295 10.69 -30.31 -23.67
N LEU A 296 10.33 -29.04 -23.91
CA LEU A 296 10.31 -28.46 -25.25
C LEU A 296 11.73 -28.32 -25.81
N ALA A 297 12.72 -27.94 -24.97
CA ALA A 297 14.13 -27.88 -25.34
C ALA A 297 14.66 -29.23 -25.88
N LYS A 298 14.35 -30.35 -25.25
CA LYS A 298 14.69 -31.68 -25.73
C LYS A 298 14.03 -32.01 -27.06
N THR A 299 12.79 -31.57 -27.26
CA THR A 299 12.04 -31.84 -28.50
C THR A 299 12.64 -31.10 -29.70
N VAL A 300 13.12 -29.86 -29.49
CA VAL A 300 13.71 -29.02 -30.57
C VAL A 300 15.25 -29.12 -30.64
N GLY A 301 15.87 -29.94 -29.76
CA GLY A 301 17.33 -30.18 -29.79
C GLY A 301 18.18 -28.97 -29.38
N VAL A 302 17.66 -28.13 -28.47
CA VAL A 302 18.30 -26.89 -27.98
C VAL A 302 18.84 -27.11 -26.58
N ASP A 303 20.12 -26.78 -26.37
CA ASP A 303 20.79 -26.91 -25.07
C ASP A 303 20.57 -25.63 -24.19
N THR A 304 19.31 -25.29 -23.99
CA THR A 304 18.87 -24.23 -23.03
C THR A 304 17.52 -24.65 -22.47
N ASP A 305 17.32 -24.37 -21.19
CA ASP A 305 16.06 -24.63 -20.48
C ASP A 305 15.32 -23.30 -20.14
N THR A 306 15.87 -22.18 -20.58
CA THR A 306 15.34 -20.83 -20.30
C THR A 306 15.09 -20.07 -21.60
N GLY A 307 13.96 -19.35 -21.63
CA GLY A 307 13.56 -18.54 -22.77
C GLY A 307 12.05 -18.47 -22.93
N LEU A 308 11.61 -17.80 -23.99
CA LEU A 308 10.19 -17.64 -24.32
C LEU A 308 9.96 -18.06 -25.77
N VAL A 309 9.08 -19.02 -25.97
CA VAL A 309 8.66 -19.40 -27.34
C VAL A 309 7.61 -18.42 -27.84
N ILE A 310 7.80 -17.90 -29.03
CA ILE A 310 6.78 -17.15 -29.75
C ILE A 310 5.68 -18.13 -30.18
N SER A 311 4.51 -18.04 -29.55
CA SER A 311 3.32 -18.84 -29.89
C SER A 311 2.44 -18.18 -30.94
N GLY A 312 2.53 -16.84 -31.05
CA GLY A 312 1.77 -16.06 -32.03
C GLY A 312 2.40 -14.70 -32.30
N LEU A 313 2.08 -14.13 -33.44
CA LEU A 313 2.47 -12.79 -33.85
C LEU A 313 1.24 -12.02 -34.32
N TYR A 314 1.14 -10.77 -33.92
CA TYR A 314 0.16 -9.87 -34.52
C TYR A 314 0.58 -9.54 -35.94
N ARG A 315 -0.37 -9.68 -36.89
CA ARG A 315 -0.14 -9.35 -38.29
C ARG A 315 0.29 -7.88 -38.40
N ASP A 316 1.33 -7.63 -39.18
CA ASP A 316 1.91 -6.30 -39.41
C ASP A 316 2.41 -5.61 -38.08
N GLY A 317 2.54 -6.38 -36.98
CA GLY A 317 3.15 -5.90 -35.74
C GLY A 317 4.67 -5.76 -35.87
N PRO A 318 5.31 -5.00 -34.95
CA PRO A 318 6.75 -4.74 -34.97
C PRO A 318 7.61 -5.99 -35.08
N ALA A 319 7.32 -7.01 -34.27
CA ALA A 319 8.08 -8.27 -34.32
C ALA A 319 7.90 -9.03 -35.66
N SER A 320 6.69 -9.01 -36.23
CA SER A 320 6.44 -9.59 -37.57
C SER A 320 7.20 -8.85 -38.65
N GLN A 321 7.22 -7.51 -38.60
CA GLN A 321 7.99 -6.68 -39.57
C GLN A 321 9.50 -6.88 -39.41
N ALA A 322 10.00 -7.14 -38.20
CA ALA A 322 11.40 -7.47 -37.95
C ALA A 322 11.79 -8.87 -38.44
N GLY A 323 10.83 -9.71 -38.89
CA GLY A 323 11.09 -11.04 -39.41
C GLY A 323 11.12 -12.16 -38.38
N LEU A 324 10.57 -11.92 -37.18
CA LEU A 324 10.34 -12.97 -36.20
C LEU A 324 9.21 -13.89 -36.67
N LEU A 325 9.24 -15.13 -36.23
CA LEU A 325 8.29 -16.17 -36.66
C LEU A 325 7.75 -16.91 -35.40
N PRO A 326 6.52 -17.46 -35.48
CA PRO A 326 6.07 -18.42 -34.47
C PRO A 326 7.04 -19.62 -34.45
N GLY A 327 7.39 -20.08 -33.24
CA GLY A 327 8.38 -21.13 -32.99
C GLY A 327 9.77 -20.59 -32.63
N ASP A 328 10.08 -19.32 -32.86
CA ASP A 328 11.31 -18.72 -32.35
C ASP A 328 11.37 -18.74 -30.85
N VAL A 329 12.53 -19.02 -30.28
CA VAL A 329 12.77 -18.98 -28.82
C VAL A 329 13.54 -17.71 -28.49
N ILE A 330 12.91 -16.74 -27.87
CA ILE A 330 13.56 -15.52 -27.37
C ILE A 330 14.40 -15.89 -26.16
N LEU A 331 15.70 -15.64 -26.23
CA LEU A 331 16.67 -15.90 -25.17
C LEU A 331 16.99 -14.62 -24.38
N ARG A 332 17.11 -13.49 -25.08
CA ARG A 332 17.44 -12.18 -24.49
C ARG A 332 16.71 -11.07 -25.22
N ILE A 333 16.44 -10.00 -24.49
CA ILE A 333 15.97 -8.71 -25.02
C ILE A 333 16.92 -7.65 -24.48
N ASP A 334 17.59 -6.90 -25.37
CA ASP A 334 18.65 -5.93 -25.03
C ASP A 334 19.67 -6.49 -24.04
N GLY A 335 20.15 -7.71 -24.30
CA GLY A 335 21.11 -8.42 -23.45
C GLY A 335 20.57 -8.99 -22.14
N THR A 336 19.34 -8.65 -21.75
CA THR A 336 18.68 -9.16 -20.54
C THR A 336 18.00 -10.51 -20.83
N PRO A 337 18.22 -11.57 -20.03
CA PRO A 337 17.59 -12.86 -20.22
C PRO A 337 16.06 -12.78 -20.22
N ALA A 338 15.40 -13.40 -21.20
CA ALA A 338 13.96 -13.49 -21.32
C ALA A 338 13.41 -14.62 -20.42
N ALA A 339 13.45 -14.44 -19.10
CA ALA A 339 13.12 -15.49 -18.14
C ALA A 339 11.61 -15.76 -18.03
N THR A 340 10.77 -14.73 -18.08
CA THR A 340 9.31 -14.84 -18.01
C THR A 340 8.63 -13.88 -18.99
N GLY A 341 7.46 -14.27 -19.54
CA GLY A 341 6.70 -13.41 -20.45
C GLY A 341 6.31 -12.07 -19.83
N ARG A 342 5.95 -12.04 -18.52
CA ARG A 342 5.59 -10.82 -17.80
C ARG A 342 6.78 -9.88 -17.65
N GLN A 343 7.94 -10.41 -17.27
CA GLN A 343 9.17 -9.61 -17.12
C GLN A 343 9.60 -8.99 -18.46
N SER A 344 9.57 -9.80 -19.53
CA SER A 344 9.86 -9.34 -20.88
C SER A 344 8.84 -8.31 -21.39
N MET A 345 7.55 -8.50 -21.08
CA MET A 345 6.52 -7.51 -21.39
C MET A 345 6.78 -6.18 -20.67
N ASN A 346 7.11 -6.21 -19.36
CA ASN A 346 7.44 -5.00 -18.61
C ASN A 346 8.69 -4.30 -19.18
N GLN A 347 9.70 -5.05 -19.59
CA GLN A 347 10.90 -4.51 -20.21
C GLN A 347 10.57 -3.77 -21.51
N VAL A 348 9.85 -4.41 -22.42
CA VAL A 348 9.44 -3.81 -23.70
C VAL A 348 8.52 -2.61 -23.50
N ALA A 349 7.60 -2.67 -22.51
CA ALA A 349 6.67 -1.58 -22.23
C ALA A 349 7.34 -0.27 -21.79
N ARG A 350 8.58 -0.34 -21.27
CA ARG A 350 9.39 0.83 -20.87
C ARG A 350 10.16 1.46 -22.04
N VAL A 351 10.27 0.77 -23.16
CA VAL A 351 10.93 1.31 -24.35
C VAL A 351 9.96 2.21 -25.11
N HIS A 352 10.39 3.43 -25.45
CA HIS A 352 9.51 4.36 -26.16
C HIS A 352 9.20 3.88 -27.57
N PRO A 353 7.95 4.04 -28.05
CA PRO A 353 7.62 3.74 -29.43
C PRO A 353 8.52 4.51 -30.41
N GLY A 354 9.04 3.79 -31.41
CA GLY A 354 10.01 4.29 -32.37
C GLY A 354 11.47 3.97 -32.04
N GLU A 355 11.77 3.64 -30.78
CA GLU A 355 13.08 3.07 -30.41
C GLU A 355 13.18 1.61 -30.85
N THR A 356 14.39 1.10 -30.90
CA THR A 356 14.66 -0.26 -31.35
C THR A 356 15.11 -1.14 -30.19
N VAL A 357 14.59 -2.36 -30.10
CA VAL A 357 15.05 -3.40 -29.17
C VAL A 357 15.76 -4.52 -29.97
N THR A 358 16.83 -5.04 -29.38
CA THR A 358 17.55 -6.20 -29.92
C THR A 358 17.05 -7.46 -29.26
N MET A 359 16.64 -8.45 -30.06
CA MET A 359 16.21 -9.76 -29.60
C MET A 359 17.16 -10.86 -30.05
N ASP A 360 17.80 -11.51 -29.10
CA ASP A 360 18.58 -12.72 -29.39
C ASP A 360 17.65 -13.91 -29.28
N ILE A 361 17.58 -14.66 -30.37
CA ILE A 361 16.66 -15.80 -30.48
C ILE A 361 17.40 -17.08 -30.91
N MET A 362 16.71 -18.20 -30.72
CA MET A 362 17.06 -19.48 -31.35
C MET A 362 15.97 -19.86 -32.35
N ARG A 363 16.36 -20.13 -33.61
CA ARG A 363 15.48 -20.62 -34.69
C ARG A 363 16.09 -21.87 -35.29
N ASP A 364 15.40 -22.98 -35.30
CA ASP A 364 15.87 -24.29 -35.85
C ASP A 364 17.26 -24.68 -35.29
N GLY A 365 17.50 -24.47 -34.01
CA GLY A 365 18.76 -24.77 -33.31
C GLY A 365 19.92 -23.79 -33.66
N LYS A 366 19.66 -22.68 -34.37
CA LYS A 366 20.66 -21.67 -34.75
C LYS A 366 20.42 -20.36 -34.00
N PRO A 367 21.43 -19.78 -33.34
CA PRO A 367 21.32 -18.47 -32.74
C PRO A 367 21.23 -17.39 -33.82
N MET A 368 20.32 -16.45 -33.63
CA MET A 368 20.10 -15.29 -34.52
C MET A 368 19.80 -14.05 -33.65
N SER A 369 20.04 -12.87 -34.19
CA SER A 369 19.71 -11.62 -33.57
C SER A 369 18.86 -10.77 -34.51
N PHE A 370 17.78 -10.16 -33.98
CA PHE A 370 16.86 -9.31 -34.72
C PHE A 370 16.70 -7.98 -34.01
N GLU A 371 16.60 -6.92 -34.78
CA GLU A 371 16.23 -5.59 -34.30
C GLU A 371 14.78 -5.32 -34.68
N ALA A 372 13.96 -4.94 -33.70
CA ALA A 372 12.56 -4.57 -33.91
C ALA A 372 12.32 -3.16 -33.43
N ALA A 373 11.74 -2.30 -34.27
CA ALA A 373 11.27 -1.00 -33.86
C ALA A 373 10.02 -1.18 -32.97
N VAL A 374 10.05 -0.64 -31.76
CA VAL A 374 8.95 -0.74 -30.81
C VAL A 374 7.77 0.09 -31.30
N GLY A 375 6.59 -0.51 -31.36
CA GLY A 375 5.33 0.17 -31.71
C GLY A 375 4.58 0.67 -30.49
N VAL A 376 3.51 1.43 -30.73
CA VAL A 376 2.55 1.80 -29.67
C VAL A 376 1.62 0.62 -29.42
N ARG A 377 1.45 0.26 -28.15
CA ARG A 377 0.51 -0.80 -27.76
C ARG A 377 -0.92 -0.41 -28.14
N PRO A 378 -1.64 -1.21 -28.93
CA PRO A 378 -3.03 -0.96 -29.24
C PRO A 378 -3.91 -1.00 -27.98
N ASN A 379 -4.94 -0.14 -27.92
CA ASN A 379 -5.96 -0.24 -26.87
C ASN A 379 -6.83 -1.46 -27.13
N PHE A 380 -6.52 -2.57 -26.52
CA PHE A 380 -7.42 -3.73 -26.46
C PHE A 380 -8.48 -3.44 -25.39
N ARG A 381 -9.51 -2.64 -25.74
CA ARG A 381 -10.73 -2.63 -24.91
C ARG A 381 -11.54 -3.88 -25.28
N PRO A 382 -11.94 -4.72 -24.30
CA PRO A 382 -12.87 -5.79 -24.55
C PRO A 382 -14.24 -5.26 -24.97
#